data_312cb2b122b4f1f1ec55fb5ceaf0a495
#
_entry.id   312cb2b122b4f1f1ec55fb5ceaf0a495
#
_cell.length_a   1.000
_cell.length_b   1.000
_cell.length_c   1.000
_cell.angle_alpha   90.00
_cell.angle_beta   90.00
_cell.angle_gamma   90.00
#
_symmetry.space_group_name_H-M   'P 1'
#
loop_
_entity.id
_entity.type
_entity.pdbx_description
1 polymer ?
#
loop_
_entity_poly.entity_id
_entity_poly.type
_entity_poly.pdbx_seq_one_letter_code
_entity_poly.pdbx_strand_id
1 'polypeptide(L)'
;MKNKLMDIESLHQGCLSGNPNISTNSDLLCGVPHINGTTIEISEILNRLYVHTNIRELVKYYGDVTEEQVKDALAYAARFIELASNNRV
;
A
#
# COMPACT_ATOMS: atom_id res chain seq x y z
N MET A 1 21.22 -23.39 -6.87
CA MET A 1 21.32 -22.44 -5.86
C MET A 1 19.97 -21.84 -5.56
N LYS A 2 19.94 -21.29 -4.45
CA LYS A 2 18.72 -20.81 -3.94
C LYS A 2 18.37 -19.47 -4.52
N ASN A 3 17.20 -19.37 -4.96
CA ASN A 3 16.66 -18.14 -5.41
C ASN A 3 16.57 -17.15 -4.28
N LYS A 4 16.91 -15.91 -4.52
CA LYS A 4 16.93 -14.90 -3.49
C LYS A 4 15.72 -14.02 -3.49
N LEU A 5 14.62 -14.48 -4.07
CA LEU A 5 13.41 -13.67 -4.05
C LEU A 5 13.00 -13.39 -2.62
N MET A 6 12.67 -12.16 -2.35
CA MET A 6 12.14 -11.78 -1.06
C MET A 6 10.74 -12.35 -0.92
N ASP A 7 10.39 -12.79 0.28
CA ASP A 7 9.03 -13.21 0.51
C ASP A 7 8.14 -11.98 0.69
N ILE A 8 6.84 -12.22 0.74
CA ILE A 8 5.87 -11.14 0.84
C ILE A 8 6.09 -10.31 2.10
N GLU A 9 6.38 -10.97 3.20
CA GLU A 9 6.57 -10.25 4.46
C GLU A 9 7.76 -9.31 4.38
N SER A 10 8.86 -9.75 3.78
CA SER A 10 10.03 -8.90 3.64
C SER A 10 9.74 -7.70 2.74
N LEU A 11 8.97 -7.92 1.68
CA LEU A 11 8.57 -6.83 0.80
C LEU A 11 7.73 -5.80 1.56
N HIS A 12 6.79 -6.28 2.36
CA HIS A 12 5.96 -5.37 3.16
C HIS A 12 6.82 -4.56 4.12
N GLN A 13 7.75 -5.21 4.80
CA GLN A 13 8.58 -4.51 5.76
C GLN A 13 9.41 -3.42 5.10
N GLY A 14 9.96 -3.70 3.93
CA GLY A 14 10.72 -2.72 3.20
C GLY A 14 9.87 -1.53 2.78
N CYS A 15 8.61 -1.79 2.44
CA CYS A 15 7.72 -0.72 2.01
C CYS A 15 7.19 0.10 3.19
N LEU A 16 7.08 -0.52 4.36
CA LEU A 16 6.53 0.16 5.53
C LEU A 16 7.52 1.07 6.21
N SER A 17 8.80 0.92 5.92
CA SER A 17 9.83 1.71 6.58
C SER A 17 9.56 3.19 6.36
N GLY A 18 9.33 3.91 7.47
CA GLY A 18 9.08 5.34 7.38
C GLY A 18 7.69 5.72 6.90
N ASN A 19 6.76 4.78 6.84
CA ASN A 19 5.41 5.09 6.38
C ASN A 19 4.38 4.67 7.43
N PRO A 20 4.15 5.51 8.43
CA PRO A 20 3.25 5.16 9.54
C PRO A 20 1.78 5.08 9.15
N ASN A 21 1.41 5.55 7.97
CA ASN A 21 0.01 5.55 7.56
C ASN A 21 -0.43 4.21 6.96
N ILE A 22 0.49 3.29 6.76
CA ILE A 22 0.17 1.99 6.16
C ILE A 22 0.40 0.90 7.19
N SER A 23 -0.52 -0.05 7.24
CA SER A 23 -0.44 -1.17 8.16
C SER A 23 -0.60 -2.49 7.41
N THR A 24 0.09 -3.51 7.90
CA THR A 24 -0.12 -4.89 7.45
C THR A 24 -0.42 -5.77 8.65
N ASN A 25 -1.04 -5.18 9.68
CA ASN A 25 -1.38 -5.90 10.89
C ASN A 25 -2.26 -7.10 10.55
N SER A 26 -1.79 -8.29 10.92
CA SER A 26 -2.49 -9.52 10.58
C SER A 26 -3.81 -9.68 11.32
N ASP A 27 -4.02 -8.91 12.38
CA ASP A 27 -5.29 -8.91 13.10
C ASP A 27 -6.38 -8.19 12.33
N LEU A 28 -6.00 -7.44 11.30
CA LEU A 28 -6.93 -6.73 10.45
C LEU A 28 -6.72 -7.18 9.02
N LEU A 29 -7.82 -7.48 8.33
CA LEU A 29 -7.77 -7.79 6.91
C LEU A 29 -6.74 -8.88 6.58
N CYS A 30 -6.48 -9.77 7.52
CA CYS A 30 -5.55 -10.90 7.33
C CYS A 30 -4.16 -10.46 6.87
N GLY A 31 -3.75 -9.28 7.29
CA GLY A 31 -2.42 -8.78 6.94
C GLY A 31 -2.33 -8.09 5.59
N VAL A 32 -3.46 -7.89 4.93
CA VAL A 32 -3.47 -7.18 3.65
C VAL A 32 -3.10 -5.72 3.91
N PRO A 33 -2.21 -5.12 3.08
CA PRO A 33 -1.84 -3.73 3.28
C PRO A 33 -3.05 -2.81 3.21
N HIS A 34 -3.16 -1.93 4.18
CA HIS A 34 -4.31 -1.04 4.28
C HIS A 34 -3.88 0.24 4.98
N ILE A 35 -4.70 1.27 4.86
CA ILE A 35 -4.48 2.53 5.56
C ILE A 35 -4.65 2.28 7.05
N ASN A 36 -3.62 2.65 7.82
CA ASN A 36 -3.60 2.41 9.25
C ASN A 36 -4.85 3.03 9.90
N GLY A 37 -5.49 2.24 10.76
CA GLY A 37 -6.69 2.71 11.44
C GLY A 37 -7.98 2.55 10.65
N THR A 38 -7.91 1.99 9.45
CA THR A 38 -9.10 1.80 8.63
C THR A 38 -9.12 0.38 8.08
N THR A 39 -10.19 0.05 7.37
CA THR A 39 -10.25 -1.20 6.61
C THR A 39 -10.10 -0.95 5.11
N ILE A 40 -9.54 0.20 4.75
CA ILE A 40 -9.38 0.56 3.33
C ILE A 40 -8.07 -0.01 2.83
N GLU A 41 -8.15 -0.97 1.93
CA GLU A 41 -6.97 -1.62 1.38
C GLU A 41 -6.27 -0.74 0.36
N ILE A 42 -4.95 -0.91 0.26
CA ILE A 42 -4.17 -0.17 -0.72
C ILE A 42 -4.66 -0.47 -2.14
N SER A 43 -4.97 -1.74 -2.42
CA SER A 43 -5.44 -2.11 -3.74
C SER A 43 -6.76 -1.44 -4.08
N GLU A 44 -7.61 -1.23 -3.09
CA GLU A 44 -8.87 -0.52 -3.31
C GLU A 44 -8.61 0.92 -3.71
N ILE A 45 -7.64 1.57 -3.06
CA ILE A 45 -7.30 2.94 -3.40
C ILE A 45 -6.79 3.02 -4.83
N LEU A 46 -5.96 2.08 -5.24
CA LEU A 46 -5.45 2.08 -6.60
C LEU A 46 -6.59 1.93 -7.62
N ASN A 47 -7.52 1.03 -7.34
CA ASN A 47 -8.67 0.84 -8.22
C ASN A 47 -9.54 2.09 -8.31
N ARG A 48 -9.75 2.76 -7.17
CA ARG A 48 -10.56 3.97 -7.17
C ARG A 48 -9.88 5.10 -7.95
N LEU A 49 -8.56 5.20 -7.84
CA LEU A 49 -7.83 6.20 -8.61
C LEU A 49 -7.94 5.96 -10.09
N TYR A 50 -7.96 4.70 -10.50
CA TYR A 50 -8.16 4.37 -11.88
C TYR A 50 -9.49 4.96 -12.40
N VAL A 51 -10.51 4.93 -11.56
CA VAL A 51 -11.83 5.42 -11.94
C VAL A 51 -11.94 6.94 -11.82
N HIS A 52 -11.45 7.48 -10.71
CA HIS A 52 -11.65 8.90 -10.39
C HIS A 52 -10.61 9.82 -10.98
N THR A 53 -9.47 9.30 -11.33
CA THR A 53 -8.37 10.00 -12.00
C THR A 53 -7.68 11.08 -11.19
N ASN A 54 -8.19 11.51 -10.03
CA ASN A 54 -7.43 12.42 -9.20
C ASN A 54 -7.71 12.16 -7.73
N ILE A 55 -6.72 12.53 -6.90
CA ILE A 55 -6.73 12.23 -5.48
C ILE A 55 -7.81 13.00 -4.76
N ARG A 56 -8.09 14.22 -5.20
CA ARG A 56 -9.05 15.06 -4.52
C ARG A 56 -10.45 14.45 -4.56
N GLU A 57 -10.82 13.88 -5.70
CA GLU A 57 -12.11 13.21 -5.80
C GLU A 57 -12.17 11.97 -4.94
N LEU A 58 -11.05 11.26 -4.86
CA LEU A 58 -10.98 10.06 -4.04
C LEU A 58 -11.15 10.38 -2.58
N VAL A 59 -10.51 11.45 -2.12
CA VAL A 59 -10.66 11.89 -0.74
C VAL A 59 -12.12 12.22 -0.44
N LYS A 60 -12.79 12.87 -1.36
CA LYS A 60 -14.21 13.15 -1.19
C LYS A 60 -15.05 11.87 -1.12
N TYR A 61 -14.69 10.90 -1.93
CA TYR A 61 -15.45 9.63 -1.97
C TYR A 61 -15.41 8.93 -0.61
N TYR A 62 -14.22 8.86 -0.01
CA TYR A 62 -14.10 8.17 1.28
C TYR A 62 -14.57 9.02 2.45
N GLY A 63 -14.28 10.31 2.39
CA GLY A 63 -14.71 11.23 3.44
C GLY A 63 -13.84 11.26 4.67
N ASP A 64 -13.22 10.14 5.03
CA ASP A 64 -12.41 10.06 6.24
C ASP A 64 -10.95 9.71 5.95
N VAL A 65 -10.54 9.87 4.72
CA VAL A 65 -9.17 9.63 4.30
C VAL A 65 -8.59 10.94 3.80
N THR A 66 -7.36 11.24 4.18
CA THR A 66 -6.72 12.48 3.78
C THR A 66 -5.93 12.29 2.49
N GLU A 67 -5.63 13.40 1.86
CA GLU A 67 -4.82 13.38 0.64
C GLU A 67 -3.45 12.77 0.93
N GLU A 68 -2.88 13.08 2.10
CA GLU A 68 -1.59 12.55 2.48
C GLU A 68 -1.65 11.03 2.61
N GLN A 69 -2.72 10.50 3.19
CA GLN A 69 -2.86 9.06 3.33
C GLN A 69 -2.95 8.38 1.97
N VAL A 70 -3.64 8.99 1.03
CA VAL A 70 -3.72 8.43 -0.32
C VAL A 70 -2.35 8.45 -0.98
N LYS A 71 -1.61 9.53 -0.82
CA LYS A 71 -0.27 9.62 -1.38
C LYS A 71 0.66 8.57 -0.77
N ASP A 72 0.53 8.33 0.53
CA ASP A 72 1.33 7.32 1.18
C ASP A 72 0.98 5.92 0.68
N ALA A 73 -0.29 5.68 0.38
CA ALA A 73 -0.69 4.41 -0.21
C ALA A 73 -0.06 4.23 -1.58
N LEU A 74 -0.02 5.28 -2.37
CA LEU A 74 0.63 5.22 -3.69
C LEU A 74 2.12 4.99 -3.55
N ALA A 75 2.76 5.65 -2.59
CA ALA A 75 4.18 5.46 -2.35
C ALA A 75 4.48 4.03 -1.93
N TYR A 76 3.62 3.47 -1.08
CA TYR A 76 3.77 2.08 -0.67
C TYR A 76 3.70 1.15 -1.89
N ALA A 77 2.69 1.35 -2.73
CA ALA A 77 2.51 0.48 -3.89
C ALA A 77 3.70 0.58 -4.84
N ALA A 78 4.18 1.80 -5.08
CA ALA A 78 5.31 2.01 -5.97
C ALA A 78 6.56 1.34 -5.40
N ARG A 79 6.79 1.49 -4.10
CA ARG A 79 7.93 0.88 -3.46
C ARG A 79 7.86 -0.63 -3.49
N PHE A 80 6.66 -1.17 -3.27
CA PHE A 80 6.47 -2.61 -3.32
C PHE A 80 6.85 -3.16 -4.69
N ILE A 81 6.37 -2.50 -5.74
CA ILE A 81 6.66 -2.94 -7.10
C ILE A 81 8.16 -2.82 -7.39
N GLU A 82 8.77 -1.74 -6.93
CA GLU A 82 10.19 -1.53 -7.14
C GLU A 82 11.01 -2.64 -6.49
N LEU A 83 10.69 -2.94 -5.22
CA LEU A 83 11.42 -3.98 -4.51
C LEU A 83 11.22 -5.34 -5.14
N ALA A 84 10.00 -5.64 -5.54
CA ALA A 84 9.71 -6.92 -6.19
C ALA A 84 10.46 -7.03 -7.50
N SER A 85 10.52 -5.95 -8.28
CA SER A 85 11.21 -5.95 -9.56
C SER A 85 12.71 -6.12 -9.37
N ASN A 86 13.27 -5.45 -8.38
CA ASN A 86 14.71 -5.52 -8.13
C ASN A 86 15.13 -6.85 -7.55
N ASN A 87 14.19 -7.63 -7.06
CA ASN A 87 14.48 -8.92 -6.45
C ASN A 87 14.41 -10.06 -7.45
N ARG A 88 14.31 -9.73 -8.73
CA ARG A 88 14.33 -10.77 -9.76
C ARG A 88 15.74 -11.26 -9.96
N VAL A 89 15.83 -12.49 -10.32
CA VAL A 89 17.10 -13.14 -10.53
C VAL A 89 17.40 -13.24 -12.00
#